data_0e5701517619ba18606083f61204cfda
#
_entry.id   0e5701517619ba18606083f61204cfda
#
_cell.length_a   1.000
_cell.length_b   1.000
_cell.length_c   1.000
_cell.angle_alpha   90.00
_cell.angle_beta   90.00
_cell.angle_gamma   90.00
#
_symmetry.space_group_name_H-M   'P 1'
#
loop_
_entity.id
_entity.type
_entity.pdbx_description
1 polymer ?
#
loop_
_entity_poly.entity_id
_entity_poly.type
_entity_poly.pdbx_seq_one_letter_code
_entity_poly.pdbx_strand_id
1 'polypeptide(L)'
;MRIGVIGANTLGVAFSLLCENAGYDVIIYDENEDIIFNINQEIFNTKEPLIQKMLFESVDFSGTTNVIELIEKCNTIFTFVDTVPTLDGGNDTTNVFGVTNHFFTASQLDKSIHNKKFVIGSTMNPGETEQIQEKLHMFNIQVGYCPSMSSEGNIINEYYNSDVVIVGTEYQELSNELMNIFNKIQPNGLNLCTMSSKAAEITKLSINTFSSMKISFINMLGDLFIKSGLENESSLILNSTGKDSRVGVKSLNYGFGYGGINLPRDSKTLTDYLKKYNIDTTLITSVKESNENHLKFLKEHYISQNPNKEIPFVIQHIGFKKGTGNLVNSQPWNLCLELLDEGYGISVIDDYQLGNQFNELGSSYNGKLKFYKSGTKPEGYLIKI
;
A
#
# COMPACT_ATOMS: atom_id res chain seq x y z
N MET A 1 19.11 -12.67 -17.96
CA MET A 1 18.09 -13.42 -17.18
C MET A 1 16.77 -12.74 -17.41
N ARG A 2 15.75 -13.52 -17.69
CA ARG A 2 14.40 -13.00 -17.92
C ARG A 2 13.57 -13.16 -16.65
N ILE A 3 12.93 -12.05 -16.23
CA ILE A 3 12.04 -11.99 -15.07
C ILE A 3 10.60 -11.92 -15.56
N GLY A 4 9.72 -12.72 -14.98
CA GLY A 4 8.29 -12.63 -15.17
C GLY A 4 7.63 -11.88 -14.03
N VAL A 5 6.62 -11.08 -14.32
CA VAL A 5 5.78 -10.43 -13.31
C VAL A 5 4.32 -10.74 -13.59
N ILE A 6 3.59 -11.24 -12.60
CA ILE A 6 2.15 -11.53 -12.69
C ILE A 6 1.39 -10.49 -11.87
N GLY A 7 0.47 -9.77 -12.55
CA GLY A 7 -0.30 -8.66 -12.02
C GLY A 7 0.23 -7.31 -12.52
N ALA A 8 -0.46 -6.71 -13.50
CA ALA A 8 -0.09 -5.42 -14.09
C ALA A 8 -0.78 -4.24 -13.37
N ASN A 9 -0.92 -4.35 -12.04
CA ASN A 9 -1.29 -3.20 -11.22
C ASN A 9 -0.10 -2.24 -11.07
N THR A 10 -0.30 -1.10 -10.43
CA THR A 10 0.73 -0.07 -10.26
C THR A 10 2.03 -0.60 -9.67
N LEU A 11 1.94 -1.53 -8.70
CA LEU A 11 3.11 -2.11 -8.04
C LEU A 11 3.87 -3.09 -8.95
N GLY A 12 3.14 -3.96 -9.67
CA GLY A 12 3.73 -4.91 -10.61
C GLY A 12 4.43 -4.19 -11.78
N VAL A 13 3.80 -3.15 -12.35
CA VAL A 13 4.41 -2.33 -13.40
C VAL A 13 5.64 -1.59 -12.89
N ALA A 14 5.57 -0.97 -11.71
CA ALA A 14 6.72 -0.29 -11.10
C ALA A 14 7.91 -1.25 -10.88
N PHE A 15 7.66 -2.43 -10.32
CA PHE A 15 8.70 -3.44 -10.09
C PHE A 15 9.29 -3.96 -11.40
N SER A 16 8.46 -4.17 -12.42
CA SER A 16 8.91 -4.58 -13.76
C SER A 16 9.89 -3.58 -14.36
N LEU A 17 9.54 -2.29 -14.33
CA LEU A 17 10.38 -1.20 -14.84
C LEU A 17 11.68 -1.04 -14.04
N LEU A 18 11.64 -1.26 -12.73
CA LEU A 18 12.85 -1.27 -11.90
C LEU A 18 13.79 -2.44 -12.25
N CYS A 19 13.23 -3.62 -12.52
CA CYS A 19 14.01 -4.78 -12.97
C CYS A 19 14.60 -4.54 -14.37
N GLU A 20 13.85 -3.97 -15.28
CA GLU A 20 14.32 -3.64 -16.64
C GLU A 20 15.43 -2.59 -16.57
N ASN A 21 15.27 -1.53 -15.79
CA ASN A 21 16.31 -0.53 -15.56
C ASN A 21 17.58 -1.10 -14.89
N ALA A 22 17.44 -2.20 -14.13
CA ALA A 22 18.54 -2.97 -13.56
C ALA A 22 19.21 -3.94 -14.56
N GLY A 23 18.78 -3.93 -15.83
CA GLY A 23 19.36 -4.71 -16.94
C GLY A 23 18.81 -6.14 -17.04
N TYR A 24 17.57 -6.37 -16.63
CA TYR A 24 16.87 -7.61 -16.85
C TYR A 24 15.87 -7.47 -18.01
N ASP A 25 15.67 -8.53 -18.77
CA ASP A 25 14.59 -8.68 -19.73
C ASP A 25 13.31 -9.04 -18.96
N VAL A 26 12.22 -8.29 -19.14
CA VAL A 26 11.02 -8.42 -18.32
C VAL A 26 9.76 -8.65 -19.14
N ILE A 27 8.97 -9.65 -18.74
CA ILE A 27 7.61 -9.87 -19.26
C ILE A 27 6.62 -9.69 -18.11
N ILE A 28 5.60 -8.85 -18.33
CA ILE A 28 4.48 -8.70 -17.39
C ILE A 28 3.22 -9.36 -17.95
N TYR A 29 2.46 -10.02 -17.08
CA TYR A 29 1.18 -10.62 -17.38
C TYR A 29 0.06 -9.98 -16.60
N ASP A 30 -1.06 -9.80 -17.27
CA ASP A 30 -2.37 -9.56 -16.66
C ASP A 30 -3.46 -10.19 -17.52
N GLU A 31 -4.58 -10.59 -16.92
CA GLU A 31 -5.73 -11.10 -17.66
C GLU A 31 -6.50 -9.99 -18.39
N ASN A 32 -6.32 -8.75 -18.00
CA ASN A 32 -6.95 -7.59 -18.62
C ASN A 32 -6.23 -7.19 -19.90
N GLU A 33 -6.85 -7.51 -21.03
CA GLU A 33 -6.33 -7.25 -22.38
C GLU A 33 -6.08 -5.75 -22.62
N ASP A 34 -6.93 -4.86 -22.10
CA ASP A 34 -6.79 -3.41 -22.28
C ASP A 34 -5.56 -2.88 -21.56
N ILE A 35 -5.27 -3.37 -20.34
CA ILE A 35 -4.07 -2.99 -19.59
C ILE A 35 -2.82 -3.43 -20.36
N ILE A 36 -2.78 -4.67 -20.79
CA ILE A 36 -1.63 -5.22 -21.53
C ILE A 36 -1.45 -4.53 -22.89
N PHE A 37 -2.55 -4.28 -23.61
CA PHE A 37 -2.49 -3.51 -24.85
C PHE A 37 -1.89 -2.14 -24.64
N ASN A 38 -2.35 -1.40 -23.62
CA ASN A 38 -1.84 -0.06 -23.31
C ASN A 38 -0.35 -0.10 -22.89
N ILE A 39 0.06 -1.05 -22.06
CA ILE A 39 1.46 -1.24 -21.67
C ILE A 39 2.34 -1.44 -22.91
N ASN A 40 1.93 -2.29 -23.86
CA ASN A 40 2.64 -2.53 -25.10
C ASN A 40 2.63 -1.32 -26.09
N GLN A 41 1.82 -0.31 -25.80
CA GLN A 41 1.84 1.01 -26.48
C GLN A 41 2.54 2.08 -25.60
N GLU A 42 3.29 1.67 -24.58
CA GLU A 42 4.00 2.55 -23.65
C GLU A 42 3.06 3.50 -22.86
N ILE A 43 1.82 3.06 -22.61
CA ILE A 43 0.81 3.83 -21.90
C ILE A 43 0.42 3.11 -20.61
N PHE A 44 0.54 3.79 -19.47
CA PHE A 44 0.02 3.30 -18.20
C PHE A 44 -0.59 4.44 -17.40
N ASN A 45 -1.91 4.42 -17.25
CA ASN A 45 -2.62 5.49 -16.54
C ASN A 45 -2.47 5.32 -15.03
N THR A 46 -1.52 6.02 -14.46
CA THR A 46 -1.21 6.01 -13.04
C THR A 46 -0.88 7.40 -12.52
N LYS A 47 -1.04 7.59 -11.22
CA LYS A 47 -0.63 8.81 -10.49
C LYS A 47 0.75 8.65 -9.83
N GLU A 48 1.31 7.46 -9.88
CA GLU A 48 2.65 7.20 -9.37
C GLU A 48 3.69 7.96 -10.17
N PRO A 49 4.51 8.76 -9.49
CA PRO A 49 5.59 9.46 -10.15
C PRO A 49 6.55 8.50 -10.86
N LEU A 50 7.12 8.94 -11.96
CA LEU A 50 8.16 8.27 -12.74
C LEU A 50 7.70 7.06 -13.57
N ILE A 51 6.63 6.34 -13.23
CA ILE A 51 6.24 5.11 -13.94
C ILE A 51 6.02 5.38 -15.43
N GLN A 52 5.21 6.38 -15.79
CA GLN A 52 4.94 6.68 -17.20
C GLN A 52 6.22 7.08 -17.96
N LYS A 53 7.13 7.82 -17.31
CA LYS A 53 8.41 8.18 -17.91
C LYS A 53 9.29 6.94 -18.13
N MET A 54 9.43 6.08 -17.12
CA MET A 54 10.22 4.86 -17.21
C MET A 54 9.66 3.91 -18.27
N LEU A 55 8.34 3.81 -18.37
CA LEU A 55 7.69 2.98 -19.39
C LEU A 55 7.98 3.48 -20.81
N PHE A 56 7.97 4.79 -21.03
CA PHE A 56 8.34 5.39 -22.33
C PHE A 56 9.82 5.21 -22.67
N GLU A 57 10.69 5.14 -21.68
CA GLU A 57 12.14 4.94 -21.83
C GLU A 57 12.54 3.45 -21.90
N SER A 58 11.59 2.52 -21.68
CA SER A 58 11.85 1.09 -21.64
C SER A 58 12.10 0.50 -23.03
N VAL A 59 12.92 -0.54 -23.09
CA VAL A 59 13.33 -1.21 -24.36
C VAL A 59 13.01 -2.70 -24.34
N ASP A 60 13.28 -3.36 -23.20
CA ASP A 60 13.17 -4.81 -23.03
C ASP A 60 12.00 -5.22 -22.11
N PHE A 61 10.95 -4.38 -22.07
CA PHE A 61 9.74 -4.62 -21.30
C PHE A 61 8.54 -4.91 -22.23
N SER A 62 7.82 -5.99 -21.99
CA SER A 62 6.65 -6.36 -22.78
C SER A 62 5.55 -6.98 -21.92
N GLY A 63 4.30 -6.80 -22.36
CA GLY A 63 3.12 -7.38 -21.73
C GLY A 63 2.54 -8.55 -22.50
N THR A 64 2.00 -9.53 -21.80
CA THR A 64 1.27 -10.68 -22.36
C THR A 64 0.00 -10.98 -21.58
N THR A 65 -1.04 -11.48 -22.26
CA THR A 65 -2.26 -12.02 -21.63
C THR A 65 -2.22 -13.55 -21.50
N ASN A 66 -1.08 -14.15 -21.84
CA ASN A 66 -0.89 -15.60 -21.74
C ASN A 66 0.06 -15.93 -20.57
N VAL A 67 -0.51 -16.33 -19.43
CA VAL A 67 0.25 -16.67 -18.23
C VAL A 67 1.19 -17.87 -18.45
N ILE A 68 0.81 -18.84 -19.28
CA ILE A 68 1.62 -20.03 -19.57
C ILE A 68 2.88 -19.60 -20.34
N GLU A 69 2.72 -18.74 -21.34
CA GLU A 69 3.85 -18.19 -22.10
C GLU A 69 4.85 -17.48 -21.16
N LEU A 70 4.37 -16.68 -20.22
CA LEU A 70 5.23 -16.03 -19.23
C LEU A 70 5.99 -17.06 -18.39
N ILE A 71 5.27 -18.07 -17.86
CA ILE A 71 5.88 -19.10 -16.99
C ILE A 71 6.92 -19.91 -17.78
N GLU A 72 6.68 -20.25 -19.04
CA GLU A 72 7.64 -20.96 -19.89
C GLU A 72 8.91 -20.14 -20.14
N LYS A 73 8.76 -18.86 -20.47
CA LYS A 73 9.87 -17.99 -20.90
C LYS A 73 10.72 -17.45 -19.75
N CYS A 74 10.20 -17.40 -18.53
CA CYS A 74 10.88 -16.79 -17.38
C CYS A 74 11.35 -17.85 -16.38
N ASN A 75 12.50 -17.63 -15.75
CA ASN A 75 13.02 -18.54 -14.71
C ASN A 75 12.59 -18.11 -13.31
N THR A 76 12.55 -16.82 -13.07
CA THR A 76 12.12 -16.21 -11.81
C THR A 76 10.91 -15.34 -12.07
N ILE A 77 9.83 -15.66 -11.38
CA ILE A 77 8.53 -15.06 -11.62
C ILE A 77 8.01 -14.48 -10.31
N PHE A 78 7.74 -13.18 -10.31
CA PHE A 78 7.13 -12.47 -9.19
C PHE A 78 5.62 -12.35 -9.39
N THR A 79 4.86 -12.34 -8.30
CA THR A 79 3.43 -11.99 -8.36
C THR A 79 3.12 -10.81 -7.46
N PHE A 80 2.41 -9.84 -8.02
CA PHE A 80 1.90 -8.65 -7.33
C PHE A 80 0.38 -8.52 -7.50
N VAL A 81 -0.33 -9.64 -7.69
CA VAL A 81 -1.79 -9.61 -7.77
C VAL A 81 -2.38 -9.04 -6.48
N ASP A 82 -3.49 -8.32 -6.62
CA ASP A 82 -4.10 -7.65 -5.50
C ASP A 82 -4.62 -8.65 -4.47
N THR A 83 -4.39 -8.33 -3.20
CA THR A 83 -4.98 -8.97 -2.04
C THR A 83 -5.88 -7.96 -1.36
N VAL A 84 -7.19 -8.15 -1.52
CA VAL A 84 -8.21 -7.21 -1.02
C VAL A 84 -8.60 -7.54 0.43
N PRO A 85 -9.16 -6.58 1.19
CA PRO A 85 -9.73 -6.91 2.48
C PRO A 85 -10.94 -7.85 2.35
N THR A 86 -11.04 -8.84 3.23
CA THR A 86 -12.27 -9.62 3.44
C THR A 86 -13.37 -8.76 4.04
N LEU A 87 -14.60 -9.26 4.09
CA LEU A 87 -15.74 -8.52 4.68
C LEU A 87 -15.51 -8.10 6.14
N ASP A 88 -14.74 -8.87 6.89
CA ASP A 88 -14.37 -8.57 8.28
C ASP A 88 -13.06 -7.78 8.39
N GLY A 89 -12.47 -7.39 7.26
CA GLY A 89 -11.28 -6.54 7.15
C GLY A 89 -9.94 -7.26 7.20
N GLY A 90 -9.91 -8.61 7.20
CA GLY A 90 -8.70 -9.42 7.06
C GLY A 90 -8.16 -9.43 5.63
N ASN A 91 -7.17 -10.27 5.34
CA ASN A 91 -6.53 -10.34 4.02
C ASN A 91 -7.05 -11.53 3.19
N ASP A 92 -7.58 -11.26 2.01
CA ASP A 92 -7.98 -12.28 1.03
C ASP A 92 -6.83 -12.54 0.03
N THR A 93 -6.29 -13.73 0.05
CA THR A 93 -5.18 -14.18 -0.79
C THR A 93 -5.61 -15.08 -1.94
N THR A 94 -6.91 -15.17 -2.23
CA THR A 94 -7.48 -16.05 -3.27
C THR A 94 -6.80 -15.85 -4.63
N ASN A 95 -6.48 -14.60 -5.02
CA ASN A 95 -5.81 -14.31 -6.26
C ASN A 95 -4.39 -14.92 -6.33
N VAL A 96 -3.64 -14.92 -5.22
CA VAL A 96 -2.30 -15.53 -5.16
C VAL A 96 -2.40 -17.05 -5.30
N PHE A 97 -3.39 -17.67 -4.66
CA PHE A 97 -3.67 -19.10 -4.86
C PHE A 97 -4.15 -19.42 -6.28
N GLY A 98 -4.86 -18.49 -6.94
CA GLY A 98 -5.22 -18.56 -8.36
C GLY A 98 -3.96 -18.66 -9.25
N VAL A 99 -3.00 -17.75 -9.04
CA VAL A 99 -1.69 -17.79 -9.72
C VAL A 99 -0.96 -19.11 -9.44
N THR A 100 -0.96 -19.57 -8.20
CA THR A 100 -0.37 -20.86 -7.81
C THR A 100 -1.00 -22.02 -8.59
N ASN A 101 -2.30 -21.99 -8.86
CA ASN A 101 -2.98 -23.01 -9.65
C ASN A 101 -2.54 -23.00 -11.11
N HIS A 102 -2.22 -21.84 -11.70
CA HIS A 102 -1.64 -21.77 -13.05
C HIS A 102 -0.27 -22.48 -13.09
N PHE A 103 0.61 -22.23 -12.13
CA PHE A 103 1.88 -22.95 -12.02
C PHE A 103 1.68 -24.44 -11.87
N PHE A 104 0.78 -24.86 -10.98
CA PHE A 104 0.49 -26.26 -10.74
C PHE A 104 0.01 -26.97 -12.00
N THR A 105 -1.00 -26.41 -12.67
CA THR A 105 -1.58 -27.01 -13.89
C THR A 105 -0.57 -27.04 -15.03
N ALA A 106 0.15 -25.95 -15.27
CA ALA A 106 1.17 -25.88 -16.31
C ALA A 106 2.29 -26.91 -16.07
N SER A 107 2.76 -27.05 -14.82
CA SER A 107 3.81 -28.02 -14.48
C SER A 107 3.39 -29.48 -14.59
N GLN A 108 2.09 -29.79 -14.51
CA GLN A 108 1.57 -31.13 -14.80
C GLN A 108 1.64 -31.45 -16.31
N LEU A 109 1.50 -30.44 -17.16
CA LEU A 109 1.43 -30.60 -18.61
C LEU A 109 2.81 -30.52 -19.28
N ASP A 110 3.71 -29.66 -18.73
CA ASP A 110 5.02 -29.41 -19.31
C ASP A 110 6.15 -29.42 -18.26
N LYS A 111 7.10 -30.35 -18.44
CA LYS A 111 8.29 -30.47 -17.57
C LYS A 111 9.28 -29.30 -17.73
N SER A 112 9.18 -28.50 -18.79
CA SER A 112 10.03 -27.32 -18.96
C SER A 112 9.76 -26.25 -17.88
N ILE A 113 8.60 -26.33 -17.23
CA ILE A 113 8.17 -25.45 -16.13
C ILE A 113 8.75 -25.87 -14.78
N HIS A 114 9.32 -27.07 -14.69
CA HIS A 114 9.99 -27.50 -13.49
C HIS A 114 11.25 -26.67 -13.20
N ASN A 115 11.67 -26.65 -11.96
CA ASN A 115 12.85 -25.89 -11.47
C ASN A 115 12.73 -24.35 -11.65
N LYS A 116 11.52 -23.81 -11.74
CA LYS A 116 11.30 -22.37 -11.74
C LYS A 116 11.36 -21.81 -10.30
N LYS A 117 11.46 -20.48 -10.22
CA LYS A 117 11.40 -19.72 -8.95
C LYS A 117 10.16 -18.85 -8.96
N PHE A 118 9.31 -19.04 -7.95
CA PHE A 118 8.08 -18.29 -7.78
C PHE A 118 8.16 -17.42 -6.54
N VAL A 119 8.12 -16.10 -6.70
CA VAL A 119 8.29 -15.11 -5.63
C VAL A 119 7.00 -14.35 -5.42
N ILE A 120 6.46 -14.42 -4.21
CA ILE A 120 5.22 -13.76 -3.84
C ILE A 120 5.55 -12.37 -3.30
N GLY A 121 5.17 -11.32 -4.04
CA GLY A 121 5.30 -9.91 -3.67
C GLY A 121 4.03 -9.34 -3.03
N SER A 122 2.88 -10.01 -3.25
CA SER A 122 1.60 -9.68 -2.63
C SER A 122 1.61 -9.96 -1.13
N THR A 123 0.79 -9.25 -0.35
CA THR A 123 0.68 -9.51 1.11
C THR A 123 0.02 -10.87 1.38
N MET A 124 0.64 -11.69 2.23
CA MET A 124 0.18 -13.03 2.57
C MET A 124 -0.25 -13.12 4.04
N ASN A 125 -1.10 -14.11 4.34
CA ASN A 125 -1.38 -14.50 5.72
C ASN A 125 -0.29 -15.45 6.23
N PRO A 126 0.09 -15.39 7.53
CA PRO A 126 1.19 -16.20 8.03
C PRO A 126 1.00 -17.70 7.85
N GLY A 127 1.93 -18.33 7.13
CA GLY A 127 1.98 -19.76 6.81
C GLY A 127 1.42 -20.12 5.41
N GLU A 128 0.88 -19.17 4.65
CA GLU A 128 0.32 -19.46 3.31
C GLU A 128 1.41 -19.69 2.26
N THR A 129 2.54 -18.98 2.36
CA THR A 129 3.68 -19.23 1.45
C THR A 129 4.21 -20.66 1.61
N GLU A 130 4.23 -21.19 2.85
CA GLU A 130 4.61 -22.59 3.10
C GLU A 130 3.63 -23.56 2.42
N GLN A 131 2.31 -23.29 2.49
CA GLN A 131 1.29 -24.12 1.79
C GLN A 131 1.48 -24.13 0.28
N ILE A 132 1.82 -22.97 -0.30
CA ILE A 132 2.11 -22.84 -1.72
C ILE A 132 3.38 -23.62 -2.07
N GLN A 133 4.42 -23.52 -1.24
CA GLN A 133 5.65 -24.29 -1.42
C GLN A 133 5.39 -25.81 -1.39
N GLU A 134 4.61 -26.31 -0.44
CA GLU A 134 4.24 -27.72 -0.34
C GLU A 134 3.53 -28.18 -1.62
N LYS A 135 2.60 -27.37 -2.14
CA LYS A 135 1.86 -27.67 -3.37
C LYS A 135 2.74 -27.77 -4.62
N LEU A 136 3.76 -26.91 -4.72
CA LEU A 136 4.63 -26.82 -5.90
C LEU A 136 5.93 -27.63 -5.77
N HIS A 137 6.22 -28.18 -4.60
CA HIS A 137 7.45 -28.92 -4.29
C HIS A 137 7.70 -30.10 -5.25
N MET A 138 6.65 -30.84 -5.62
CA MET A 138 6.76 -31.99 -6.51
C MET A 138 7.30 -31.65 -7.91
N PHE A 139 7.26 -30.38 -8.32
CA PHE A 139 7.79 -29.88 -9.59
C PHE A 139 9.16 -29.21 -9.42
N ASN A 140 9.75 -29.32 -8.22
CA ASN A 140 11.01 -28.65 -7.86
C ASN A 140 10.97 -27.13 -8.07
N ILE A 141 9.81 -26.50 -7.90
CA ILE A 141 9.64 -25.04 -7.93
C ILE A 141 9.98 -24.49 -6.56
N GLN A 142 10.95 -23.56 -6.52
CA GLN A 142 11.33 -22.88 -5.29
C GLN A 142 10.38 -21.70 -5.07
N VAL A 143 9.68 -21.66 -3.94
CA VAL A 143 8.79 -20.56 -3.58
C VAL A 143 9.48 -19.64 -2.56
N GLY A 144 9.31 -18.35 -2.72
CA GLY A 144 9.76 -17.33 -1.78
C GLY A 144 8.71 -16.24 -1.59
N TYR A 145 8.81 -15.56 -0.47
CA TYR A 145 8.03 -14.38 -0.12
C TYR A 145 8.94 -13.15 -0.09
N CYS A 146 8.65 -12.16 -0.90
CA CYS A 146 9.39 -10.91 -0.93
C CYS A 146 8.41 -9.73 -1.08
N PRO A 147 7.72 -9.35 0.01
CA PRO A 147 6.67 -8.35 -0.06
C PRO A 147 7.20 -6.98 -0.40
N SER A 148 6.43 -6.21 -1.18
CA SER A 148 6.70 -4.79 -1.31
C SER A 148 6.50 -4.07 0.02
N MET A 149 7.48 -3.22 0.36
CA MET A 149 7.43 -2.32 1.52
C MET A 149 7.10 -0.89 1.10
N SER A 150 6.94 -0.63 -0.21
CA SER A 150 6.66 0.69 -0.73
C SER A 150 5.21 1.12 -0.49
N SER A 151 5.02 2.42 -0.39
CA SER A 151 3.72 3.06 -0.21
C SER A 151 3.26 3.78 -1.47
N GLU A 152 1.97 3.76 -1.72
CA GLU A 152 1.33 4.49 -2.82
C GLU A 152 1.75 5.96 -2.84
N GLY A 153 2.01 6.50 -4.02
CA GLY A 153 2.47 7.87 -4.26
C GLY A 153 4.00 8.06 -4.27
N ASN A 154 4.78 6.99 -4.00
CA ASN A 154 6.25 7.07 -3.98
C ASN A 154 6.95 5.73 -4.23
N ILE A 155 6.31 4.82 -4.94
CA ILE A 155 6.74 3.42 -5.08
C ILE A 155 8.18 3.32 -5.62
N ILE A 156 8.47 3.97 -6.73
CA ILE A 156 9.80 3.89 -7.39
C ILE A 156 10.91 4.36 -6.47
N ASN A 157 10.75 5.53 -5.82
CA ASN A 157 11.78 6.06 -4.93
C ASN A 157 11.96 5.20 -3.67
N GLU A 158 10.87 4.62 -3.15
CA GLU A 158 10.95 3.75 -1.97
C GLU A 158 11.59 2.39 -2.29
N TYR A 159 11.49 1.90 -3.53
CA TYR A 159 12.28 0.75 -3.97
C TYR A 159 13.77 1.09 -4.07
N TYR A 160 14.14 2.24 -4.65
CA TYR A 160 15.55 2.67 -4.74
C TYR A 160 16.20 2.90 -3.38
N ASN A 161 15.43 3.31 -2.38
CA ASN A 161 15.90 3.71 -1.06
C ASN A 161 15.17 2.96 0.07
N SER A 162 14.87 1.68 -0.14
CA SER A 162 14.15 0.89 0.85
C SER A 162 14.95 0.75 2.14
N ASP A 163 14.32 1.00 3.28
CA ASP A 163 14.95 0.78 4.59
C ASP A 163 15.29 -0.69 4.83
N VAL A 164 14.50 -1.60 4.25
CA VAL A 164 14.67 -3.04 4.38
C VAL A 164 14.01 -3.79 3.22
N VAL A 165 14.66 -4.80 2.71
CA VAL A 165 14.09 -5.82 1.83
C VAL A 165 13.95 -7.11 2.62
N ILE A 166 12.73 -7.63 2.71
CA ILE A 166 12.43 -8.87 3.43
C ILE A 166 12.38 -10.01 2.43
N VAL A 167 13.12 -11.07 2.70
CA VAL A 167 13.11 -12.31 1.91
C VAL A 167 12.79 -13.48 2.80
N GLY A 168 11.63 -14.09 2.56
CA GLY A 168 11.18 -15.31 3.22
C GLY A 168 11.34 -16.50 2.27
N THR A 169 12.29 -17.40 2.53
CA THR A 169 12.47 -18.63 1.77
C THR A 169 13.37 -19.61 2.49
N GLU A 170 13.13 -20.90 2.29
CA GLU A 170 14.00 -21.98 2.76
C GLU A 170 15.14 -22.31 1.76
N TYR A 171 15.14 -21.68 0.57
CA TYR A 171 16.08 -21.96 -0.51
C TYR A 171 17.19 -20.91 -0.58
N GLN A 172 18.42 -21.31 -0.23
CA GLN A 172 19.57 -20.39 -0.27
C GLN A 172 19.84 -19.88 -1.69
N GLU A 173 19.60 -20.69 -2.72
CA GLU A 173 19.76 -20.29 -4.11
C GLU A 173 18.83 -19.16 -4.48
N LEU A 174 17.53 -19.27 -4.12
CA LEU A 174 16.53 -18.21 -4.34
C LEU A 174 16.89 -16.95 -3.56
N SER A 175 17.29 -17.09 -2.29
CA SER A 175 17.72 -15.95 -1.48
C SER A 175 18.90 -15.19 -2.11
N ASN A 176 19.91 -15.90 -2.61
CA ASN A 176 21.06 -15.30 -3.28
C ASN A 176 20.66 -14.60 -4.59
N GLU A 177 19.73 -15.17 -5.34
CA GLU A 177 19.24 -14.55 -6.57
C GLU A 177 18.46 -13.27 -6.29
N LEU A 178 17.56 -13.29 -5.30
CA LEU A 178 16.84 -12.10 -4.88
C LEU A 178 17.80 -11.00 -4.37
N MET A 179 18.80 -11.37 -3.60
CA MET A 179 19.86 -10.44 -3.18
C MET A 179 20.55 -9.77 -4.39
N ASN A 180 20.87 -10.54 -5.44
CA ASN A 180 21.49 -10.00 -6.65
C ASN A 180 20.54 -9.08 -7.43
N ILE A 181 19.24 -9.40 -7.51
CA ILE A 181 18.24 -8.55 -8.16
C ILE A 181 18.14 -7.22 -7.41
N PHE A 182 17.93 -7.26 -6.10
CA PHE A 182 17.75 -6.05 -5.30
C PHE A 182 19.04 -5.21 -5.17
N ASN A 183 20.23 -5.81 -5.16
CA ASN A 183 21.49 -5.06 -5.21
C ASN A 183 21.62 -4.20 -6.48
N LYS A 184 21.08 -4.67 -7.61
CA LYS A 184 21.06 -3.87 -8.84
C LYS A 184 19.99 -2.79 -8.82
N ILE A 185 18.83 -3.05 -8.19
CA ILE A 185 17.76 -2.07 -8.02
C ILE A 185 18.16 -0.97 -7.03
N GLN A 186 18.92 -1.31 -5.98
CA GLN A 186 19.29 -0.41 -4.88
C GLN A 186 20.80 -0.09 -4.86
N PRO A 187 21.29 0.79 -5.73
CA PRO A 187 22.71 1.04 -5.85
C PRO A 187 23.32 1.73 -4.61
N ASN A 188 22.51 2.35 -3.76
CA ASN A 188 22.94 3.09 -2.57
C ASN A 188 23.16 2.20 -1.34
N GLY A 189 22.96 0.92 -1.45
CA GLY A 189 23.12 -0.07 -0.39
C GLY A 189 21.84 -0.82 -0.08
N LEU A 190 21.96 -2.12 0.02
CA LEU A 190 20.87 -3.06 0.28
C LEU A 190 20.89 -3.51 1.75
N ASN A 191 19.81 -3.28 2.47
CA ASN A 191 19.55 -3.89 3.77
C ASN A 191 18.58 -5.04 3.59
N LEU A 192 19.09 -6.24 3.35
CA LEU A 192 18.30 -7.44 3.10
C LEU A 192 18.27 -8.33 4.35
N CYS A 193 17.06 -8.70 4.75
CA CYS A 193 16.80 -9.61 5.86
C CYS A 193 16.21 -10.91 5.33
N THR A 194 16.97 -12.00 5.43
CA THR A 194 16.51 -13.35 5.05
C THR A 194 16.02 -14.12 6.26
N MET A 195 14.88 -14.77 6.12
CA MET A 195 14.23 -15.57 7.19
C MET A 195 13.31 -16.62 6.57
N SER A 196 12.67 -17.46 7.38
CA SER A 196 11.64 -18.37 6.90
C SER A 196 10.44 -17.61 6.31
N SER A 197 9.70 -18.22 5.39
CA SER A 197 8.57 -17.58 4.73
C SER A 197 7.54 -17.07 5.73
N LYS A 198 7.15 -17.89 6.72
CA LYS A 198 6.22 -17.49 7.78
C LYS A 198 6.74 -16.31 8.63
N ALA A 199 8.03 -16.29 8.95
CA ALA A 199 8.63 -15.18 9.68
C ALA A 199 8.58 -13.88 8.87
N ALA A 200 8.81 -13.95 7.57
CA ALA A 200 8.72 -12.79 6.67
C ALA A 200 7.30 -12.26 6.54
N GLU A 201 6.29 -13.13 6.45
CA GLU A 201 4.87 -12.76 6.47
C GLU A 201 4.51 -12.02 7.76
N ILE A 202 4.89 -12.57 8.92
CA ILE A 202 4.68 -11.91 10.22
C ILE A 202 5.43 -10.57 10.28
N THR A 203 6.66 -10.51 9.80
CA THR A 203 7.46 -9.26 9.80
C THR A 203 6.78 -8.16 8.99
N LYS A 204 6.27 -8.47 7.80
CA LYS A 204 5.50 -7.53 6.97
C LYS A 204 4.30 -6.97 7.71
N LEU A 205 3.48 -7.82 8.29
CA LEU A 205 2.29 -7.42 9.05
C LEU A 205 2.67 -6.62 10.30
N SER A 206 3.75 -6.99 10.98
CA SER A 206 4.24 -6.31 12.19
C SER A 206 4.68 -4.88 11.91
N ILE A 207 5.40 -4.64 10.80
CA ILE A 207 5.85 -3.29 10.41
C ILE A 207 4.65 -2.38 10.19
N ASN A 208 3.63 -2.84 9.47
CA ASN A 208 2.43 -2.05 9.20
C ASN A 208 1.59 -1.82 10.47
N THR A 209 1.44 -2.84 11.30
CA THR A 209 0.74 -2.72 12.59
C THR A 209 1.44 -1.73 13.52
N PHE A 210 2.78 -1.80 13.62
CA PHE A 210 3.55 -0.88 14.44
C PHE A 210 3.49 0.56 13.90
N SER A 211 3.47 0.74 12.58
CA SER A 211 3.26 2.05 11.94
C SER A 211 1.90 2.64 12.32
N SER A 212 0.83 1.83 12.32
CA SER A 212 -0.51 2.24 12.77
C SER A 212 -0.50 2.69 14.24
N MET A 213 0.23 1.97 15.11
CA MET A 213 0.40 2.33 16.52
C MET A 213 1.10 3.70 16.67
N LYS A 214 2.20 3.92 15.94
CA LYS A 214 2.92 5.20 15.98
C LYS A 214 2.01 6.35 15.56
N ILE A 215 1.30 6.23 14.45
CA ILE A 215 0.38 7.27 13.95
C ILE A 215 -0.70 7.57 15.00
N SER A 216 -1.35 6.55 15.54
CA SER A 216 -2.41 6.73 16.54
C SER A 216 -1.88 7.37 17.84
N PHE A 217 -0.71 6.95 18.31
CA PHE A 217 -0.07 7.53 19.49
C PHE A 217 0.27 9.02 19.32
N ILE A 218 0.82 9.37 18.15
CA ILE A 218 1.17 10.76 17.85
C ILE A 218 -0.07 11.64 17.70
N ASN A 219 -1.13 11.14 17.09
CA ASN A 219 -2.39 11.86 16.97
C ASN A 219 -3.04 12.06 18.34
N MET A 220 -3.03 11.06 19.20
CA MET A 220 -3.50 11.23 20.61
C MET A 220 -2.72 12.32 21.35
N LEU A 221 -1.39 12.40 21.17
CA LEU A 221 -0.59 13.50 21.75
C LEU A 221 -0.94 14.85 21.12
N GLY A 222 -1.15 14.90 19.80
CA GLY A 222 -1.55 16.13 19.11
C GLY A 222 -2.91 16.65 19.59
N ASP A 223 -3.87 15.75 19.82
CA ASP A 223 -5.17 16.09 20.42
C ASP A 223 -5.00 16.69 21.83
N LEU A 224 -4.08 16.13 22.63
CA LEU A 224 -3.68 16.71 23.92
C LEU A 224 -3.09 18.12 23.76
N PHE A 225 -2.21 18.33 22.77
CA PHE A 225 -1.58 19.64 22.55
C PHE A 225 -2.63 20.71 22.21
N ILE A 226 -3.62 20.38 21.40
CA ILE A 226 -4.76 21.27 21.11
C ILE A 226 -5.53 21.60 22.41
N LYS A 227 -5.88 20.58 23.20
CA LYS A 227 -6.66 20.79 24.43
C LYS A 227 -5.89 21.54 25.53
N SER A 228 -4.56 21.43 25.53
CA SER A 228 -3.68 22.07 26.54
C SER A 228 -3.06 23.40 26.10
N GLY A 229 -3.34 23.89 24.89
CA GLY A 229 -2.78 25.12 24.35
C GLY A 229 -1.30 25.03 23.96
N LEU A 230 -0.81 23.82 23.65
CA LEU A 230 0.57 23.54 23.25
C LEU A 230 0.73 23.35 21.74
N GLU A 231 -0.25 23.74 20.93
CA GLU A 231 -0.25 23.55 19.47
C GLU A 231 1.00 24.15 18.82
N ASN A 232 1.42 25.33 19.26
CA ASN A 232 2.60 26.01 18.73
C ASN A 232 3.92 25.30 19.06
N GLU A 233 3.93 24.43 20.06
CA GLU A 233 5.10 23.65 20.47
C GLU A 233 5.05 22.19 19.97
N SER A 234 3.96 21.76 19.35
CA SER A 234 3.72 20.38 18.92
C SER A 234 4.87 19.82 18.09
N SER A 235 5.31 20.56 17.07
CA SER A 235 6.44 20.15 16.22
C SER A 235 7.75 20.02 17.01
N LEU A 236 8.00 20.89 17.97
CA LEU A 236 9.19 20.82 18.82
C LEU A 236 9.15 19.58 19.71
N ILE A 237 8.01 19.32 20.35
CA ILE A 237 7.81 18.16 21.22
C ILE A 237 8.00 16.86 20.43
N LEU A 238 7.31 16.71 19.28
CA LEU A 238 7.36 15.51 18.47
C LEU A 238 8.76 15.28 17.87
N ASN A 239 9.40 16.33 17.34
CA ASN A 239 10.77 16.23 16.84
C ASN A 239 11.77 15.87 17.95
N SER A 240 11.61 16.42 19.15
CA SER A 240 12.46 16.07 20.29
C SER A 240 12.28 14.61 20.71
N THR A 241 11.04 14.13 20.73
CA THR A 241 10.70 12.72 20.98
C THR A 241 11.36 11.81 19.96
N GLY A 242 11.30 12.19 18.67
CA GLY A 242 11.87 11.39 17.56
C GLY A 242 13.40 11.38 17.53
N LYS A 243 14.09 12.32 18.19
CA LYS A 243 15.56 12.31 18.31
C LYS A 243 16.07 11.16 19.19
N ASP A 244 15.24 10.63 20.08
CA ASP A 244 15.60 9.42 20.80
C ASP A 244 15.61 8.24 19.80
N SER A 245 16.76 7.57 19.70
CA SER A 245 16.95 6.48 18.73
C SER A 245 16.01 5.29 18.95
N ARG A 246 15.47 5.12 20.15
CA ARG A 246 14.47 4.08 20.48
C ARG A 246 13.11 4.39 19.84
N VAL A 247 12.83 5.65 19.53
CA VAL A 247 11.58 6.11 18.92
C VAL A 247 11.75 6.30 17.41
N GLY A 248 12.77 7.07 17.01
CA GLY A 248 13.03 7.43 15.62
C GLY A 248 12.04 8.46 15.06
N VAL A 249 12.44 9.18 14.02
CA VAL A 249 11.71 10.36 13.50
C VAL A 249 10.57 10.04 12.53
N LYS A 250 10.53 8.82 11.97
CA LYS A 250 9.52 8.47 10.96
C LYS A 250 8.12 8.36 11.60
N SER A 251 7.11 8.89 10.89
CA SER A 251 5.69 8.89 11.31
C SER A 251 5.42 9.60 12.63
N LEU A 252 6.12 10.70 12.90
CA LEU A 252 5.93 11.53 14.11
C LEU A 252 5.31 12.89 13.79
N ASN A 253 4.44 12.98 12.82
CA ASN A 253 3.70 14.20 12.49
C ASN A 253 2.25 14.07 12.96
N TYR A 254 1.75 15.09 13.65
CA TYR A 254 0.32 15.22 13.89
C TYR A 254 -0.40 15.44 12.57
N GLY A 255 -1.54 14.80 12.40
CA GLY A 255 -2.29 14.88 11.16
C GLY A 255 -3.55 14.01 11.22
N PHE A 256 -4.10 13.67 10.07
CA PHE A 256 -5.16 12.67 10.01
C PHE A 256 -4.65 11.29 10.43
N GLY A 257 -5.56 10.47 10.91
CA GLY A 257 -5.26 9.09 11.27
C GLY A 257 -4.89 8.24 10.05
N TYR A 258 -4.43 7.03 10.32
CA TYR A 258 -4.11 6.10 9.24
C TYR A 258 -5.35 5.61 8.51
N GLY A 259 -5.18 5.36 7.20
CA GLY A 259 -6.21 4.88 6.30
C GLY A 259 -5.61 4.02 5.18
N GLY A 260 -6.28 4.02 4.03
CA GLY A 260 -5.94 3.16 2.90
C GLY A 260 -6.32 1.70 3.16
N ILE A 261 -5.78 0.80 2.33
CA ILE A 261 -6.05 -0.64 2.42
C ILE A 261 -5.08 -1.31 3.38
N ASN A 262 -3.77 -1.03 3.25
CA ASN A 262 -2.72 -1.85 3.83
C ASN A 262 -2.66 -1.82 5.36
N LEU A 263 -2.65 -0.64 5.98
CA LEU A 263 -2.47 -0.53 7.44
C LEU A 263 -3.64 -1.15 8.22
N PRO A 264 -4.92 -0.88 7.87
CA PRO A 264 -6.05 -1.51 8.55
C PRO A 264 -6.11 -3.02 8.32
N ARG A 265 -5.91 -3.49 7.06
CA ARG A 265 -5.95 -4.90 6.68
C ARG A 265 -4.86 -5.70 7.40
N ASP A 266 -3.60 -5.24 7.34
CA ASP A 266 -2.46 -5.94 7.90
C ASP A 266 -2.54 -6.02 9.43
N SER A 267 -3.02 -4.95 10.09
CA SER A 267 -3.27 -4.95 11.54
C SER A 267 -4.37 -5.95 11.93
N LYS A 268 -5.45 -6.04 11.15
CA LYS A 268 -6.53 -7.02 11.37
C LYS A 268 -6.02 -8.43 11.15
N THR A 269 -5.28 -8.67 10.06
CA THR A 269 -4.69 -9.97 9.74
C THR A 269 -3.76 -10.46 10.85
N LEU A 270 -2.89 -9.59 11.37
CA LEU A 270 -2.02 -9.95 12.50
C LEU A 270 -2.84 -10.22 13.77
N THR A 271 -3.89 -9.44 14.03
CA THR A 271 -4.81 -9.67 15.15
C THR A 271 -5.46 -11.05 15.08
N ASP A 272 -5.95 -11.43 13.91
CA ASP A 272 -6.59 -12.72 13.71
C ASP A 272 -5.60 -13.90 13.85
N TYR A 273 -4.37 -13.69 13.38
CA TYR A 273 -3.31 -14.67 13.54
C TYR A 273 -2.93 -14.87 15.01
N LEU A 274 -2.80 -13.80 15.80
CA LEU A 274 -2.53 -13.85 17.24
C LEU A 274 -3.64 -14.60 18.00
N LYS A 275 -4.90 -14.37 17.65
CA LYS A 275 -6.06 -15.04 18.24
C LYS A 275 -6.02 -16.56 18.04
N LYS A 276 -5.48 -17.07 16.91
CA LYS A 276 -5.30 -18.52 16.69
C LYS A 276 -4.41 -19.18 17.75
N TYR A 277 -3.53 -18.40 18.38
CA TYR A 277 -2.62 -18.84 19.45
C TYR A 277 -3.08 -18.41 20.84
N ASN A 278 -4.33 -17.91 20.99
CA ASN A 278 -4.87 -17.40 22.24
C ASN A 278 -4.03 -16.26 22.85
N ILE A 279 -3.38 -15.45 22.03
CA ILE A 279 -2.61 -14.28 22.47
C ILE A 279 -3.57 -13.08 22.58
N ASP A 280 -3.44 -12.33 23.67
CA ASP A 280 -4.22 -11.10 23.86
C ASP A 280 -3.92 -10.06 22.77
N THR A 281 -4.96 -9.51 22.19
CA THR A 281 -4.88 -8.54 21.10
C THR A 281 -5.35 -7.13 21.48
N THR A 282 -5.54 -6.89 22.78
CA THR A 282 -6.03 -5.60 23.31
C THR A 282 -5.21 -4.43 22.79
N LEU A 283 -3.88 -4.55 22.76
CA LEU A 283 -3.02 -3.49 22.27
C LEU A 283 -3.35 -3.07 20.82
N ILE A 284 -3.47 -4.02 19.90
CA ILE A 284 -3.74 -3.71 18.47
C ILE A 284 -5.17 -3.21 18.28
N THR A 285 -6.15 -3.79 19.00
CA THR A 285 -7.54 -3.35 18.92
C THR A 285 -7.73 -1.94 19.45
N SER A 286 -7.03 -1.57 20.53
CA SER A 286 -7.04 -0.20 21.08
C SER A 286 -6.43 0.82 20.12
N VAL A 287 -5.48 0.44 19.27
CA VAL A 287 -4.93 1.32 18.22
C VAL A 287 -6.01 1.71 17.21
N LYS A 288 -6.84 0.77 16.78
CA LYS A 288 -7.96 1.04 15.88
C LYS A 288 -8.95 1.99 16.53
N GLU A 289 -9.34 1.72 17.77
CA GLU A 289 -10.26 2.57 18.54
C GLU A 289 -9.69 3.98 18.74
N SER A 290 -8.41 4.10 19.03
CA SER A 290 -7.72 5.40 19.13
C SER A 290 -7.77 6.19 17.82
N ASN A 291 -7.58 5.51 16.66
CA ASN A 291 -7.68 6.12 15.34
C ASN A 291 -9.10 6.64 15.04
N GLU A 292 -10.12 5.90 15.43
CA GLU A 292 -11.53 6.30 15.31
C GLU A 292 -11.89 7.46 16.26
N ASN A 293 -11.38 7.45 17.48
CA ASN A 293 -11.60 8.51 18.47
C ASN A 293 -10.93 9.82 18.05
N HIS A 294 -9.77 9.74 17.40
CA HIS A 294 -9.12 10.90 16.82
C HIS A 294 -10.00 11.59 15.76
N LEU A 295 -10.65 10.85 14.88
CA LEU A 295 -11.60 11.43 13.92
C LEU A 295 -12.76 12.15 14.59
N LYS A 296 -13.35 11.56 15.66
CA LYS A 296 -14.39 12.21 16.46
C LYS A 296 -13.90 13.49 17.11
N PHE A 297 -12.68 13.45 17.67
CA PHE A 297 -12.03 14.63 18.24
C PHE A 297 -11.91 15.75 17.20
N LEU A 298 -11.42 15.46 16.00
CA LEU A 298 -11.26 16.43 14.92
C LEU A 298 -12.62 17.06 14.54
N LYS A 299 -13.67 16.23 14.39
CA LYS A 299 -15.01 16.73 14.11
C LYS A 299 -15.49 17.72 15.17
N GLU A 300 -15.43 17.34 16.45
CA GLU A 300 -15.87 18.17 17.57
C GLU A 300 -15.03 19.47 17.64
N HIS A 301 -13.72 19.36 17.47
CA HIS A 301 -12.82 20.51 17.48
C HIS A 301 -13.22 21.52 16.39
N TYR A 302 -13.36 21.09 15.13
CA TYR A 302 -13.69 22.00 14.02
C TYR A 302 -15.08 22.59 14.13
N ILE A 303 -16.09 21.82 14.58
CA ILE A 303 -17.41 22.35 14.86
C ILE A 303 -17.36 23.43 15.93
N SER A 304 -16.55 23.26 16.98
CA SER A 304 -16.39 24.27 18.02
C SER A 304 -15.75 25.58 17.53
N GLN A 305 -14.85 25.47 16.54
CA GLN A 305 -14.19 26.63 15.93
C GLN A 305 -15.07 27.35 14.88
N ASN A 306 -16.00 26.63 14.24
CA ASN A 306 -16.94 27.17 13.27
C ASN A 306 -18.37 26.72 13.59
N PRO A 307 -19.03 27.32 14.61
CA PRO A 307 -20.39 26.94 15.00
C PRO A 307 -21.47 27.41 14.00
N ASN A 308 -21.13 28.33 13.08
CA ASN A 308 -22.07 28.84 12.08
C ASN A 308 -22.12 27.92 10.86
N LYS A 309 -23.22 27.18 10.71
CA LYS A 309 -23.41 26.23 9.61
C LYS A 309 -23.54 26.87 8.22
N GLU A 310 -23.74 28.16 8.13
CA GLU A 310 -23.73 28.90 6.84
C GLU A 310 -22.32 29.07 6.28
N ILE A 311 -21.28 28.98 7.13
CA ILE A 311 -19.90 29.03 6.70
C ILE A 311 -19.43 27.61 6.39
N PRO A 312 -19.11 27.25 5.12
CA PRO A 312 -18.67 25.92 4.78
C PRO A 312 -17.25 25.66 5.32
N PHE A 313 -16.94 24.40 5.56
CA PHE A 313 -15.56 23.98 5.78
C PHE A 313 -14.81 23.85 4.45
N VAL A 314 -13.55 24.22 4.47
CA VAL A 314 -12.62 24.05 3.34
C VAL A 314 -11.58 23.02 3.74
N ILE A 315 -11.39 21.98 2.94
CA ILE A 315 -10.40 20.95 3.17
C ILE A 315 -9.48 20.81 1.95
N GLN A 316 -8.18 20.69 2.22
CA GLN A 316 -7.17 20.41 1.20
C GLN A 316 -6.84 18.93 1.24
N HIS A 317 -7.02 18.25 0.11
CA HIS A 317 -6.81 16.82 -0.06
C HIS A 317 -7.72 15.93 0.79
N ILE A 318 -8.41 15.03 0.15
CA ILE A 318 -9.33 14.08 0.79
C ILE A 318 -8.90 12.62 0.66
N GLY A 319 -7.81 12.33 -0.05
CA GLY A 319 -7.22 11.00 -0.07
C GLY A 319 -6.58 10.65 1.28
N PHE A 320 -6.52 9.36 1.61
CA PHE A 320 -5.87 8.89 2.84
C PHE A 320 -4.38 9.30 2.91
N LYS A 321 -3.78 9.53 1.76
CA LYS A 321 -2.43 10.08 1.59
C LYS A 321 -2.47 11.13 0.48
N LYS A 322 -1.84 12.25 0.72
CA LYS A 322 -1.75 13.36 -0.25
C LYS A 322 -1.17 12.87 -1.57
N GLY A 323 -1.81 13.27 -2.68
CA GLY A 323 -1.34 12.93 -4.01
C GLY A 323 -1.82 11.58 -4.56
N THR A 324 -2.48 10.73 -3.77
CA THR A 324 -2.97 9.42 -4.23
C THR A 324 -4.41 9.46 -4.77
N GLY A 325 -5.26 10.34 -4.24
CA GLY A 325 -6.69 10.39 -4.53
C GLY A 325 -7.45 9.14 -4.13
N ASN A 326 -6.85 8.29 -3.32
CA ASN A 326 -7.47 7.08 -2.81
C ASN A 326 -8.27 7.39 -1.55
N LEU A 327 -9.59 7.15 -1.60
CA LEU A 327 -10.54 7.46 -0.53
C LEU A 327 -10.79 6.30 0.43
N VAL A 328 -10.23 5.13 0.18
CA VAL A 328 -10.46 3.94 1.02
C VAL A 328 -9.96 4.21 2.43
N ASN A 329 -10.85 4.10 3.41
CA ASN A 329 -10.57 4.39 4.82
C ASN A 329 -9.92 5.78 5.05
N SER A 330 -10.15 6.74 4.16
CA SER A 330 -9.59 8.09 4.28
C SER A 330 -10.25 8.86 5.41
N GLN A 331 -9.51 9.23 6.44
CA GLN A 331 -10.03 10.08 7.52
C GLN A 331 -10.40 11.50 7.05
N PRO A 332 -9.61 12.18 6.19
CA PRO A 332 -10.05 13.45 5.59
C PRO A 332 -11.43 13.36 4.93
N TRP A 333 -11.64 12.29 4.15
CA TRP A 333 -12.92 12.07 3.50
C TRP A 333 -14.04 11.75 4.51
N ASN A 334 -13.78 10.90 5.48
CA ASN A 334 -14.74 10.57 6.53
C ASN A 334 -15.12 11.81 7.35
N LEU A 335 -14.16 12.70 7.66
CA LEU A 335 -14.46 13.97 8.31
C LEU A 335 -15.41 14.83 7.47
N CYS A 336 -15.20 14.90 6.14
CA CYS A 336 -16.12 15.61 5.25
C CYS A 336 -17.54 15.05 5.32
N LEU A 337 -17.68 13.73 5.28
CA LEU A 337 -18.98 13.07 5.36
C LEU A 337 -19.69 13.35 6.70
N GLU A 338 -18.97 13.21 7.81
CA GLU A 338 -19.51 13.50 9.13
C GLU A 338 -19.93 14.98 9.31
N LEU A 339 -19.18 15.94 8.74
CA LEU A 339 -19.52 17.35 8.76
C LEU A 339 -20.73 17.68 7.84
N LEU A 340 -20.85 17.00 6.70
CA LEU A 340 -22.01 17.09 5.82
C LEU A 340 -23.27 16.58 6.52
N ASP A 341 -23.18 15.46 7.24
CA ASP A 341 -24.28 14.89 8.03
C ASP A 341 -24.71 15.81 9.17
N GLU A 342 -23.77 16.57 9.75
CA GLU A 342 -24.08 17.65 10.72
C GLU A 342 -24.73 18.88 10.05
N GLY A 343 -24.80 18.91 8.72
CA GLY A 343 -25.49 19.94 7.95
C GLY A 343 -24.59 21.08 7.43
N TYR A 344 -23.29 20.99 7.57
CA TYR A 344 -22.33 21.95 7.02
C TYR A 344 -22.16 21.80 5.50
N GLY A 345 -21.76 22.88 4.84
CA GLY A 345 -21.21 22.82 3.48
C GLY A 345 -19.72 22.44 3.50
N ILE A 346 -19.27 21.71 2.49
CA ILE A 346 -17.85 21.31 2.34
C ILE A 346 -17.32 21.79 0.99
N SER A 347 -16.19 22.47 1.01
CA SER A 347 -15.40 22.85 -0.17
C SER A 347 -14.09 22.06 -0.18
N VAL A 348 -13.97 21.10 -1.09
CA VAL A 348 -12.76 20.30 -1.27
C VAL A 348 -11.87 20.97 -2.31
N ILE A 349 -10.58 21.16 -1.97
CA ILE A 349 -9.54 21.63 -2.90
C ILE A 349 -8.61 20.45 -3.16
N ASP A 350 -8.67 19.86 -4.36
CA ASP A 350 -7.81 18.76 -4.74
C ASP A 350 -7.52 18.79 -6.24
N ASP A 351 -6.36 18.32 -6.67
CA ASP A 351 -5.98 18.24 -8.09
C ASP A 351 -6.64 17.05 -8.80
N TYR A 352 -7.51 16.35 -8.09
CA TYR A 352 -8.07 15.09 -8.55
C TYR A 352 -9.21 15.27 -9.53
N GLN A 353 -9.03 14.66 -10.69
CA GLN A 353 -10.11 14.28 -11.61
C GLN A 353 -10.94 13.10 -11.00
N LEU A 354 -11.45 13.26 -9.82
CA LEU A 354 -12.52 12.43 -9.29
C LEU A 354 -13.87 12.78 -9.99
N GLY A 355 -13.78 13.47 -11.10
CA GLY A 355 -14.80 14.22 -11.81
C GLY A 355 -16.17 13.60 -11.93
N ASN A 356 -16.30 12.31 -12.21
CA ASN A 356 -17.62 11.67 -12.35
C ASN A 356 -18.15 11.13 -11.01
N GLN A 357 -17.31 10.54 -10.17
CA GLN A 357 -17.73 10.05 -8.85
C GLN A 357 -18.19 11.18 -7.93
N PHE A 358 -17.60 12.36 -8.02
CA PHE A 358 -17.97 13.50 -7.20
C PHE A 358 -19.25 14.21 -7.68
N ASN A 359 -19.54 14.21 -8.96
CA ASN A 359 -20.80 14.76 -9.47
C ASN A 359 -21.99 13.94 -8.94
N GLU A 360 -21.85 12.62 -8.81
CA GLU A 360 -22.86 11.74 -8.21
C GLU A 360 -22.97 11.96 -6.70
N LEU A 361 -21.84 12.07 -5.98
CA LEU A 361 -21.82 12.36 -4.54
C LEU A 361 -22.29 13.78 -4.23
N GLY A 362 -21.90 14.78 -5.02
CA GLY A 362 -22.34 16.17 -4.86
C GLY A 362 -23.86 16.34 -5.02
N SER A 363 -24.48 15.55 -5.90
CA SER A 363 -25.95 15.52 -6.06
C SER A 363 -26.66 14.94 -4.82
N SER A 364 -26.05 13.97 -4.15
CA SER A 364 -26.59 13.35 -2.94
C SER A 364 -26.64 14.30 -1.73
N TYR A 365 -25.80 15.33 -1.70
CA TYR A 365 -25.72 16.30 -0.60
C TYR A 365 -26.33 17.67 -0.94
N ASN A 366 -27.28 17.74 -1.89
CA ASN A 366 -28.03 18.97 -2.25
C ASN A 366 -27.12 20.19 -2.53
N GLY A 367 -25.98 19.98 -3.19
CA GLY A 367 -25.03 21.04 -3.53
C GLY A 367 -24.19 21.56 -2.35
N LYS A 368 -24.25 20.96 -1.17
CA LYS A 368 -23.42 21.31 -0.02
C LYS A 368 -21.96 20.82 -0.18
N LEU A 369 -21.70 19.83 -1.03
CA LEU A 369 -20.36 19.36 -1.37
C LEU A 369 -19.91 19.97 -2.69
N LYS A 370 -18.79 20.72 -2.67
CA LYS A 370 -18.23 21.39 -3.84
C LYS A 370 -16.75 21.06 -4.00
N PHE A 371 -16.31 20.92 -5.25
CA PHE A 371 -14.93 20.60 -5.60
C PHE A 371 -14.27 21.77 -6.35
N TYR A 372 -13.03 22.06 -5.98
CA TYR A 372 -12.22 23.12 -6.55
C TYR A 372 -10.84 22.57 -6.91
N LYS A 373 -10.27 23.09 -8.01
CA LYS A 373 -8.87 22.78 -8.38
C LYS A 373 -7.90 23.42 -7.40
N SER A 374 -6.72 22.80 -7.25
CA SER A 374 -5.62 23.40 -6.49
C SER A 374 -5.32 24.83 -6.97
N GLY A 375 -4.97 25.67 -6.01
CA GLY A 375 -4.79 27.11 -6.24
C GLY A 375 -6.06 27.96 -6.14
N THR A 376 -7.25 27.35 -6.09
CA THR A 376 -8.51 28.06 -5.82
C THR A 376 -8.60 28.38 -4.31
N LYS A 377 -9.27 29.49 -3.99
CA LYS A 377 -9.50 29.92 -2.58
C LYS A 377 -11.01 30.09 -2.36
N PRO A 378 -11.76 29.00 -2.17
CA PRO A 378 -13.17 29.11 -1.82
C PRO A 378 -13.32 29.78 -0.46
N GLU A 379 -14.44 30.52 -0.30
CA GLU A 379 -14.80 31.06 1.01
C GLU A 379 -15.18 29.94 1.96
N GLY A 380 -14.74 30.04 3.23
CA GLY A 380 -15.06 29.07 4.26
C GLY A 380 -14.01 28.97 5.35
N TYR A 381 -14.27 28.12 6.33
CA TYR A 381 -13.36 27.82 7.43
C TYR A 381 -12.37 26.72 7.02
N LEU A 382 -11.08 27.05 6.95
CA LEU A 382 -10.04 26.11 6.51
C LEU A 382 -9.70 25.11 7.62
N ILE A 383 -9.89 23.83 7.33
CA ILE A 383 -9.38 22.73 8.15
C ILE A 383 -7.87 22.65 7.94
N LYS A 384 -7.12 22.82 9.02
CA LYS A 384 -5.65 22.78 9.05
C LYS A 384 -5.20 21.64 9.98
N ILE A 385 -4.60 20.61 9.41
CA ILE A 385 -4.01 19.49 10.15
C ILE A 385 -2.62 19.23 9.62
#